data_7bb1c0307e5ae28df41725e003fc10eb
#
_entry.id   7bb1c0307e5ae28df41725e003fc10eb
#
_cell.length_a   1.000
_cell.length_b   1.000
_cell.length_c   1.000
_cell.angle_alpha   90.00
_cell.angle_beta   90.00
_cell.angle_gamma   90.00
#
_symmetry.space_group_name_H-M   'P 1'
#
loop_
_entity.id
_entity.type
_entity.pdbx_description
1 polymer ?
#
loop_
_entity_poly.entity_id
_entity_poly.type
_entity_poly.pdbx_seq_one_letter_code
_entity_poly.pdbx_strand_id
1 'polypeptide(L)'
;FEVMVGGGLGRTPVIGKVIRPFLPERHLLSYLDAILRIYNQYGRRDNKYKARIKILVESMGAEEFSRIVEEDWEKHNKDGAVTLTAEQIEHAKTYFPPPAYQTFSQQQLQASQDKLSAQFEDSEFVRWFNQNTREHKVKGYHVVIISLKHFMQDTGDITATQMRVVADLADKYSFGEVRGTHHQYLVLTDVK
;
A
#
# COMPACT_ATOMS: atom_id res chain seq x y z
N PHE A 1 -12.24 5.63 8.58
CA PHE A 1 -11.94 5.70 7.14
C PHE A 1 -12.87 6.69 6.45
N GLU A 2 -12.37 7.35 5.42
CA GLU A 2 -13.20 8.01 4.41
C GLU A 2 -13.33 7.04 3.22
N VAL A 3 -14.54 6.86 2.71
CA VAL A 3 -14.78 5.94 1.59
C VAL A 3 -15.08 6.72 0.32
N MET A 4 -14.22 6.53 -0.67
CA MET A 4 -14.35 7.13 -2.00
C MET A 4 -14.56 6.04 -3.06
N VAL A 5 -15.40 6.31 -4.04
CA VAL A 5 -15.70 5.37 -5.14
C VAL A 5 -15.62 6.04 -6.50
N GLY A 6 -15.54 5.24 -7.54
CA GLY A 6 -15.62 5.71 -8.93
C GLY A 6 -14.35 6.40 -9.44
N GLY A 7 -13.26 6.42 -8.68
CA GLY A 7 -11.98 6.92 -9.15
C GLY A 7 -11.30 5.95 -10.12
N GLY A 8 -10.40 6.47 -10.91
CA GLY A 8 -9.56 5.64 -11.77
C GLY A 8 -8.73 6.43 -12.75
N LEU A 9 -7.57 5.88 -13.05
CA LEU A 9 -6.68 6.30 -14.11
C LEU A 9 -7.14 5.72 -15.46
N GLY A 10 -6.36 5.84 -16.47
CA GLY A 10 -6.61 5.34 -17.80
C GLY A 10 -6.99 6.45 -18.77
N ARG A 11 -7.63 6.09 -19.88
CA ARG A 11 -7.89 7.01 -20.99
C ARG A 11 -8.72 8.26 -20.60
N THR A 12 -9.65 8.08 -19.68
CA THR A 12 -10.45 9.17 -19.07
C THR A 12 -10.27 9.08 -17.55
N PRO A 13 -9.28 9.80 -16.98
CA PRO A 13 -9.07 9.79 -15.54
C PRO A 13 -10.24 10.47 -14.82
N VAL A 14 -10.64 9.90 -13.69
CA VAL A 14 -11.74 10.42 -12.85
C VAL A 14 -11.27 10.39 -11.40
N ILE A 15 -11.55 11.46 -10.68
CA ILE A 15 -11.33 11.52 -9.23
C ILE A 15 -12.50 10.82 -8.53
N GLY A 16 -12.21 9.94 -7.57
CA GLY A 16 -13.22 9.28 -6.76
C GLY A 16 -14.13 10.27 -6.04
N LYS A 17 -15.38 9.89 -5.85
CA LYS A 17 -16.36 10.67 -5.08
C LYS A 17 -16.49 10.10 -3.69
N VAL A 18 -16.52 10.96 -2.67
CA VAL A 18 -16.78 10.55 -1.29
C VAL A 18 -18.24 10.13 -1.19
N ILE A 19 -18.46 8.90 -0.76
CA ILE A 19 -19.81 8.37 -0.47
C ILE A 19 -20.05 8.20 1.03
N ARG A 20 -18.98 8.13 1.82
CA ARG A 20 -19.05 8.10 3.27
C ARG A 20 -17.84 8.86 3.86
N PRO A 21 -18.06 10.01 4.51
CA PRO A 21 -16.96 10.82 5.06
C PRO A 21 -16.23 10.14 6.23
N PHE A 22 -16.96 9.36 7.01
CA PHE A 22 -16.38 8.62 8.13
C PHE A 22 -17.05 7.25 8.31
N LEU A 23 -16.22 6.21 8.29
CA LEU A 23 -16.59 4.82 8.54
C LEU A 23 -15.67 4.25 9.64
N PRO A 24 -16.22 3.76 10.77
CA PRO A 24 -15.45 3.05 11.78
C PRO A 24 -14.79 1.79 11.19
N GLU A 25 -13.56 1.48 11.64
CA GLU A 25 -12.75 0.36 11.13
C GLU A 25 -13.50 -0.98 11.13
N ARG A 26 -14.23 -1.28 12.19
CA ARG A 26 -15.00 -2.52 12.33
C ARG A 26 -16.02 -2.75 11.21
N HIS A 27 -16.43 -1.70 10.50
CA HIS A 27 -17.41 -1.77 9.42
C HIS A 27 -16.80 -1.75 8.02
N LEU A 28 -15.47 -1.67 7.93
CA LEU A 28 -14.79 -1.49 6.64
C LEU A 28 -15.18 -2.59 5.64
N LEU A 29 -15.05 -3.84 6.03
CA LEU A 29 -15.31 -4.96 5.11
C LEU A 29 -16.78 -5.11 4.76
N SER A 30 -17.69 -4.94 5.73
CA SER A 30 -19.14 -5.02 5.49
C SER A 30 -19.62 -3.91 4.55
N TYR A 31 -19.04 -2.72 4.66
CA TYR A 31 -19.38 -1.60 3.79
C TYR A 31 -18.82 -1.77 2.37
N LEU A 32 -17.59 -2.26 2.25
CA LEU A 32 -17.01 -2.60 0.95
C LEU A 32 -17.79 -3.70 0.24
N ASP A 33 -18.29 -4.69 1.00
CA ASP A 33 -19.13 -5.74 0.45
C ASP A 33 -20.48 -5.20 -0.08
N ALA A 34 -21.09 -4.25 0.62
CA ALA A 34 -22.29 -3.55 0.12
C ALA A 34 -22.01 -2.82 -1.21
N ILE A 35 -20.88 -2.09 -1.31
CA ILE A 35 -20.46 -1.46 -2.57
C ILE A 35 -20.36 -2.48 -3.71
N LEU A 36 -19.74 -3.63 -3.43
CA LEU A 36 -19.58 -4.69 -4.44
C LEU A 36 -20.92 -5.33 -4.83
N ARG A 37 -21.86 -5.52 -3.88
CA ARG A 37 -23.21 -6.01 -4.18
C ARG A 37 -23.96 -5.06 -5.10
N ILE A 38 -23.94 -3.76 -4.82
CA ILE A 38 -24.58 -2.75 -5.67
C ILE A 38 -23.92 -2.70 -7.04
N TYR A 39 -22.59 -2.76 -7.10
CA TYR A 39 -21.90 -2.87 -8.37
C TYR A 39 -22.26 -4.14 -9.14
N ASN A 40 -22.45 -5.26 -8.47
CA ASN A 40 -22.87 -6.51 -9.13
C ASN A 40 -24.29 -6.45 -9.69
N GLN A 41 -25.21 -5.74 -9.03
CA GLN A 41 -26.58 -5.57 -9.46
C GLN A 41 -26.73 -4.60 -10.63
N TYR A 42 -26.06 -3.45 -10.58
CA TYR A 42 -26.28 -2.34 -11.49
C TYR A 42 -25.13 -2.09 -12.47
N GLY A 43 -23.96 -2.68 -12.24
CA GLY A 43 -22.80 -2.50 -13.10
C GLY A 43 -22.98 -3.12 -14.48
N ARG A 44 -22.43 -2.48 -15.49
CA ARG A 44 -22.49 -2.98 -16.87
C ARG A 44 -21.71 -4.29 -17.03
N ARG A 45 -22.30 -5.23 -17.78
CA ARG A 45 -21.71 -6.55 -18.10
C ARG A 45 -21.64 -6.82 -19.61
N ASP A 46 -22.34 -6.02 -20.41
CA ASP A 46 -22.40 -6.12 -21.88
C ASP A 46 -21.08 -5.76 -22.56
N ASN A 47 -20.23 -4.95 -21.89
CA ASN A 47 -18.97 -4.48 -22.44
C ASN A 47 -17.88 -4.49 -21.36
N LYS A 48 -16.86 -5.35 -21.53
CA LYS A 48 -15.74 -5.50 -20.58
C LYS A 48 -14.96 -4.21 -20.30
N TYR A 49 -14.89 -3.29 -21.26
CA TYR A 49 -14.21 -2.01 -21.09
C TYR A 49 -15.01 -1.00 -20.27
N LYS A 50 -16.33 -1.21 -20.20
CA LYS A 50 -17.26 -0.39 -19.41
C LYS A 50 -17.69 -1.05 -18.10
N ALA A 51 -17.26 -2.27 -17.84
CA ALA A 51 -17.49 -2.99 -16.58
C ALA A 51 -16.57 -2.46 -15.46
N ARG A 52 -16.83 -1.23 -15.02
CA ARG A 52 -16.05 -0.51 -14.00
C ARG A 52 -17.00 0.25 -13.07
N ILE A 53 -16.66 0.31 -11.78
CA ILE A 53 -17.43 1.08 -10.78
C ILE A 53 -17.57 2.55 -11.20
N LYS A 54 -16.51 3.17 -11.73
CA LYS A 54 -16.56 4.57 -12.17
C LYS A 54 -17.64 4.85 -13.22
N ILE A 55 -17.90 3.91 -14.11
CA ILE A 55 -18.96 4.04 -15.15
C ILE A 55 -20.34 3.99 -14.50
N LEU A 56 -20.53 3.15 -13.50
CA LEU A 56 -21.79 3.08 -12.75
C LEU A 56 -22.01 4.36 -11.94
N VAL A 57 -21.01 4.81 -11.18
CA VAL A 57 -21.11 6.03 -10.36
C VAL A 57 -21.34 7.28 -11.22
N GLU A 58 -20.72 7.35 -12.39
CA GLU A 58 -20.93 8.46 -13.34
C GLU A 58 -22.35 8.46 -13.92
N SER A 59 -22.88 7.28 -14.25
CA SER A 59 -24.23 7.15 -14.85
C SER A 59 -25.36 7.31 -13.85
N MET A 60 -25.18 6.86 -12.62
CA MET A 60 -26.19 6.89 -11.55
C MET A 60 -26.14 8.21 -10.74
N GLY A 61 -24.95 8.82 -10.65
CA GLY A 61 -24.66 9.91 -9.73
C GLY A 61 -24.15 9.38 -8.38
N ALA A 62 -23.22 10.13 -7.78
CA ALA A 62 -22.58 9.71 -6.52
C ALA A 62 -23.54 9.69 -5.35
N GLU A 63 -24.48 10.63 -5.30
CA GLU A 63 -25.48 10.73 -4.23
C GLU A 63 -26.44 9.53 -4.22
N GLU A 64 -26.97 9.17 -5.39
CA GLU A 64 -27.85 8.02 -5.52
C GLU A 64 -27.11 6.70 -5.28
N PHE A 65 -25.88 6.59 -5.78
CA PHE A 65 -25.04 5.43 -5.50
C PHE A 65 -24.79 5.28 -4.00
N SER A 66 -24.44 6.37 -3.30
CA SER A 66 -24.27 6.39 -1.85
C SER A 66 -25.54 5.95 -1.11
N ARG A 67 -26.69 6.51 -1.49
CA ARG A 67 -27.99 6.19 -0.86
C ARG A 67 -28.31 4.68 -0.96
N ILE A 68 -28.14 4.10 -2.12
CA ILE A 68 -28.43 2.66 -2.35
C ILE A 68 -27.42 1.78 -1.59
N VAL A 69 -26.15 2.17 -1.54
CA VAL A 69 -25.13 1.45 -0.76
C VAL A 69 -25.47 1.49 0.74
N GLU A 70 -25.85 2.65 1.27
CA GLU A 70 -26.26 2.77 2.69
C GLU A 70 -27.45 1.90 3.00
N GLU A 71 -28.51 1.93 2.18
CA GLU A 71 -29.71 1.10 2.36
C GLU A 71 -29.38 -0.39 2.36
N ASP A 72 -28.56 -0.83 1.39
CA ASP A 72 -28.13 -2.22 1.29
C ASP A 72 -27.26 -2.62 2.50
N TRP A 73 -26.32 -1.75 2.88
CA TRP A 73 -25.46 -2.00 4.03
C TRP A 73 -26.24 -2.09 5.34
N GLU A 74 -27.15 -1.16 5.60
CA GLU A 74 -28.01 -1.20 6.79
C GLU A 74 -28.85 -2.46 6.84
N LYS A 75 -29.43 -2.86 5.72
CA LYS A 75 -30.26 -4.06 5.61
C LYS A 75 -29.48 -5.34 5.96
N HIS A 76 -28.24 -5.47 5.48
CA HIS A 76 -27.42 -6.69 5.64
C HIS A 76 -26.54 -6.67 6.89
N ASN A 77 -26.31 -5.49 7.49
CA ASN A 77 -25.45 -5.37 8.67
C ASN A 77 -26.25 -5.41 10.00
N LYS A 78 -27.59 -5.47 9.96
CA LYS A 78 -28.46 -5.47 11.17
C LYS A 78 -28.08 -6.57 12.17
N ASP A 79 -27.66 -7.73 11.67
CA ASP A 79 -27.35 -8.89 12.50
C ASP A 79 -25.83 -9.10 12.71
N GLY A 80 -24.99 -8.17 12.26
CA GLY A 80 -23.54 -8.30 12.34
C GLY A 80 -22.95 -9.45 11.50
N ALA A 81 -23.75 -10.05 10.62
CA ALA A 81 -23.42 -11.29 9.88
C ALA A 81 -22.19 -11.16 8.98
N VAL A 82 -21.81 -9.96 8.62
CA VAL A 82 -20.64 -9.67 7.75
C VAL A 82 -19.49 -9.05 8.54
N THR A 83 -19.59 -9.02 9.86
CA THR A 83 -18.54 -8.46 10.72
C THR A 83 -17.56 -9.56 11.12
N LEU A 84 -16.27 -9.33 10.87
CA LEU A 84 -15.22 -10.26 11.32
C LEU A 84 -15.21 -10.38 12.85
N THR A 85 -15.08 -11.60 13.33
CA THR A 85 -14.87 -11.84 14.76
C THR A 85 -13.44 -11.45 15.16
N ALA A 86 -13.22 -11.16 16.44
CA ALA A 86 -11.88 -10.90 16.96
C ALA A 86 -10.92 -12.07 16.68
N GLU A 87 -11.40 -13.30 16.76
CA GLU A 87 -10.62 -14.50 16.47
C GLU A 87 -10.17 -14.56 15.01
N GLN A 88 -11.05 -14.23 14.06
CA GLN A 88 -10.71 -14.17 12.63
C GLN A 88 -9.66 -13.08 12.35
N ILE A 89 -9.78 -11.93 13.03
CA ILE A 89 -8.80 -10.84 12.90
C ILE A 89 -7.43 -11.28 13.46
N GLU A 90 -7.39 -11.87 14.64
CA GLU A 90 -6.14 -12.37 15.22
C GLU A 90 -5.52 -13.48 14.38
N HIS A 91 -6.34 -14.39 13.84
CA HIS A 91 -5.85 -15.39 12.91
C HIS A 91 -5.22 -14.75 11.65
N ALA A 92 -5.89 -13.76 11.06
CA ALA A 92 -5.32 -13.05 9.91
C ALA A 92 -3.99 -12.35 10.23
N LYS A 93 -3.83 -11.77 11.43
CA LYS A 93 -2.59 -11.14 11.88
C LYS A 93 -1.41 -12.13 11.96
N THR A 94 -1.64 -13.42 12.17
CA THR A 94 -0.57 -14.42 12.22
C THR A 94 0.19 -14.55 10.89
N TYR A 95 -0.42 -14.16 9.78
CA TYR A 95 0.22 -14.16 8.46
C TYR A 95 1.10 -12.92 8.21
N PHE A 96 1.04 -11.94 9.10
CA PHE A 96 1.76 -10.67 8.98
C PHE A 96 2.52 -10.33 10.28
N PRO A 97 3.37 -11.25 10.80
CA PRO A 97 4.12 -10.96 12.01
C PRO A 97 5.09 -9.81 11.75
N PRO A 98 5.22 -8.87 12.69
CA PRO A 98 6.24 -7.84 12.56
C PRO A 98 7.63 -8.48 12.55
N PRO A 99 8.60 -7.91 11.80
CA PRO A 99 9.99 -8.36 11.85
C PRO A 99 10.55 -8.37 13.29
N ALA A 100 11.48 -9.26 13.54
CA ALA A 100 12.16 -9.37 14.84
C ALA A 100 13.19 -8.24 15.00
N TYR A 101 12.73 -6.99 15.19
CA TYR A 101 13.60 -5.84 15.36
C TYR A 101 14.49 -5.96 16.58
N GLN A 102 15.75 -5.56 16.43
CA GLN A 102 16.69 -5.43 17.53
C GLN A 102 16.51 -4.06 18.18
N THR A 103 16.63 -4.02 19.50
CA THR A 103 16.71 -2.76 20.24
C THR A 103 18.18 -2.37 20.40
N PHE A 104 18.52 -1.16 19.97
CA PHE A 104 19.88 -0.62 20.07
C PHE A 104 20.01 0.35 21.23
N SER A 105 21.12 0.27 21.96
CA SER A 105 21.46 1.28 22.93
C SER A 105 21.87 2.60 22.23
N GLN A 106 21.81 3.72 22.98
CA GLN A 106 22.26 5.00 22.42
C GLN A 106 23.71 4.97 21.94
N GLN A 107 24.59 4.24 22.65
CA GLN A 107 26.00 4.07 22.24
C GLN A 107 26.13 3.32 20.91
N GLN A 108 25.32 2.29 20.69
CA GLN A 108 25.32 1.55 19.43
C GLN A 108 24.80 2.40 18.28
N LEU A 109 23.74 3.18 18.51
CA LEU A 109 23.21 4.11 17.51
C LEU A 109 24.24 5.18 17.15
N GLN A 110 24.91 5.77 18.15
CA GLN A 110 25.95 6.77 17.92
C GLN A 110 27.13 6.17 17.13
N ALA A 111 27.62 5.00 17.52
CA ALA A 111 28.71 4.33 16.80
C ALA A 111 28.36 3.99 15.36
N SER A 112 27.08 3.67 15.06
CA SER A 112 26.61 3.47 13.69
C SER A 112 26.56 4.77 12.90
N GLN A 113 26.11 5.86 13.51
CA GLN A 113 26.12 7.20 12.90
C GLN A 113 27.54 7.68 12.61
N ASP A 114 28.48 7.47 13.53
CA ASP A 114 29.89 7.86 13.35
C ASP A 114 30.52 7.09 12.18
N LYS A 115 30.24 5.79 12.05
CA LYS A 115 30.68 4.98 10.90
C LYS A 115 30.08 5.44 9.57
N LEU A 116 28.79 5.79 9.58
CA LEU A 116 28.12 6.30 8.41
C LEU A 116 28.69 7.67 8.01
N SER A 117 28.91 8.55 8.98
CA SER A 117 29.48 9.88 8.77
C SER A 117 30.90 9.82 8.20
N ALA A 118 31.69 8.84 8.59
CA ALA A 118 33.01 8.62 8.01
C ALA A 118 33.00 8.26 6.52
N GLN A 119 31.87 7.71 6.03
CA GLN A 119 31.68 7.42 4.60
C GLN A 119 31.18 8.65 3.82
N PHE A 120 30.77 9.71 4.50
CA PHE A 120 30.30 10.95 3.86
C PHE A 120 31.41 11.83 3.27
N GLU A 121 32.65 11.41 3.30
CA GLU A 121 33.74 12.00 2.49
C GLU A 121 33.52 11.75 0.99
N ASP A 122 32.86 10.65 0.63
CA ASP A 122 32.47 10.37 -0.76
C ASP A 122 31.18 11.13 -1.13
N SER A 123 31.30 12.12 -1.99
CA SER A 123 30.21 12.96 -2.44
C SER A 123 29.12 12.19 -3.24
N GLU A 124 29.50 11.10 -3.92
CA GLU A 124 28.53 10.26 -4.63
C GLU A 124 27.70 9.43 -3.67
N PHE A 125 28.34 8.85 -2.66
CA PHE A 125 27.64 8.11 -1.61
C PHE A 125 26.69 9.00 -0.82
N VAL A 126 27.11 10.21 -0.43
CA VAL A 126 26.24 11.19 0.26
C VAL A 126 25.02 11.53 -0.56
N ARG A 127 25.19 11.79 -1.85
CA ARG A 127 24.10 12.09 -2.77
C ARG A 127 23.14 10.90 -2.86
N TRP A 128 23.66 9.72 -3.08
CA TRP A 128 22.88 8.49 -3.15
C TRP A 128 22.11 8.25 -1.84
N PHE A 129 22.78 8.34 -0.70
CA PHE A 129 22.18 8.12 0.61
C PHE A 129 21.01 9.08 0.85
N ASN A 130 21.22 10.37 0.65
CA ASN A 130 20.18 11.39 0.86
C ASN A 130 18.96 11.21 -0.06
N GLN A 131 19.17 10.71 -1.26
CA GLN A 131 18.09 10.50 -2.23
C GLN A 131 17.35 9.18 -2.02
N ASN A 132 18.06 8.12 -1.65
CA ASN A 132 17.56 6.75 -1.69
C ASN A 132 17.28 6.14 -0.32
N THR A 133 17.51 6.88 0.78
CA THR A 133 17.17 6.39 2.12
C THR A 133 16.11 7.25 2.79
N ARG A 134 15.39 6.65 3.71
CA ARG A 134 14.43 7.35 4.59
C ARG A 134 14.54 6.78 5.98
N GLU A 135 14.25 7.61 6.97
CA GLU A 135 14.17 7.17 8.36
C GLU A 135 13.09 6.10 8.53
N HIS A 136 13.42 5.10 9.32
CA HIS A 136 12.48 4.06 9.70
C HIS A 136 11.83 4.41 11.07
N LYS A 137 10.59 3.94 11.30
CA LYS A 137 9.87 4.11 12.58
C LYS A 137 10.59 3.49 13.78
N VAL A 138 11.38 2.43 13.55
CA VAL A 138 12.21 1.78 14.55
C VAL A 138 13.63 2.32 14.43
N LYS A 139 14.15 2.90 15.49
CA LYS A 139 15.50 3.49 15.53
C LYS A 139 16.58 2.44 15.23
N GLY A 140 17.55 2.82 14.41
CA GLY A 140 18.63 1.95 13.97
C GLY A 140 18.33 1.17 12.68
N TYR A 141 17.16 1.40 12.08
CA TYR A 141 16.80 0.89 10.77
C TYR A 141 16.54 2.03 9.79
N HIS A 142 16.67 1.76 8.52
CA HIS A 142 16.40 2.66 7.41
C HIS A 142 15.56 1.96 6.34
N VAL A 143 14.80 2.75 5.61
CA VAL A 143 14.15 2.31 4.38
C VAL A 143 15.05 2.66 3.23
N VAL A 144 15.44 1.69 2.41
CA VAL A 144 16.29 1.90 1.23
C VAL A 144 15.47 1.75 -0.04
N ILE A 145 15.48 2.78 -0.87
CA ILE A 145 14.76 2.84 -2.14
C ILE A 145 15.72 2.45 -3.27
N ILE A 146 15.31 1.46 -4.06
CA ILE A 146 16.02 1.01 -5.26
C ILE A 146 15.22 1.54 -6.45
N SER A 147 15.77 2.56 -7.12
CA SER A 147 15.14 3.14 -8.31
C SER A 147 15.28 2.19 -9.50
N LEU A 148 14.14 1.94 -10.18
CA LEU A 148 14.10 1.22 -11.45
C LEU A 148 13.95 2.18 -12.64
N LYS A 149 14.45 3.40 -12.50
CA LYS A 149 14.40 4.46 -13.52
C LYS A 149 15.81 4.74 -14.01
N HIS A 150 16.25 3.96 -14.96
CA HIS A 150 17.53 4.18 -15.62
C HIS A 150 17.36 5.01 -16.90
N PHE A 151 18.36 5.85 -17.21
CA PHE A 151 18.35 6.60 -18.45
C PHE A 151 18.36 5.64 -19.65
N MET A 152 17.49 5.88 -20.64
CA MET A 152 17.30 5.06 -21.86
C MET A 152 16.81 3.62 -21.64
N GLN A 153 16.19 3.33 -20.50
CA GLN A 153 15.48 2.06 -20.25
C GLN A 153 14.04 2.33 -19.88
N ASP A 154 13.18 1.34 -20.11
CA ASP A 154 11.77 1.44 -19.70
C ASP A 154 11.67 1.53 -18.17
N THR A 155 10.89 2.50 -17.72
CA THR A 155 10.73 2.76 -16.28
C THR A 155 10.00 1.60 -15.61
N GLY A 156 10.61 1.06 -14.58
CA GLY A 156 10.07 -0.07 -13.81
C GLY A 156 10.63 -1.42 -14.21
N ASP A 157 11.45 -1.48 -15.26
CA ASP A 157 12.07 -2.73 -15.69
C ASP A 157 13.29 -3.09 -14.84
N ILE A 158 13.44 -4.38 -14.59
CA ILE A 158 14.55 -4.98 -13.86
C ILE A 158 14.89 -6.34 -14.47
N THR A 159 16.17 -6.60 -14.69
CA THR A 159 16.63 -7.87 -15.23
C THR A 159 16.57 -8.99 -14.18
N ALA A 160 16.51 -10.24 -14.64
CA ALA A 160 16.53 -11.40 -13.73
C ALA A 160 17.78 -11.44 -12.82
N THR A 161 18.93 -10.99 -13.34
CA THR A 161 20.17 -10.91 -12.56
C THR A 161 20.07 -9.85 -11.46
N GLN A 162 19.56 -8.67 -11.79
CA GLN A 162 19.32 -7.61 -10.79
C GLN A 162 18.30 -8.04 -9.74
N MET A 163 17.22 -8.75 -10.14
CA MET A 163 16.25 -9.28 -9.19
C MET A 163 16.89 -10.23 -8.17
N ARG A 164 17.79 -11.12 -8.60
CA ARG A 164 18.53 -12.01 -7.70
C ARG A 164 19.41 -11.22 -6.73
N VAL A 165 20.14 -10.21 -7.22
CA VAL A 165 20.95 -9.34 -6.36
C VAL A 165 20.08 -8.63 -5.32
N VAL A 166 18.92 -8.11 -5.71
CA VAL A 166 17.98 -7.48 -4.76
C VAL A 166 17.46 -8.48 -3.74
N ALA A 167 17.16 -9.73 -4.15
CA ALA A 167 16.76 -10.79 -3.23
C ALA A 167 17.87 -11.10 -2.20
N ASP A 168 19.11 -11.27 -2.65
CA ASP A 168 20.27 -11.52 -1.77
C ASP A 168 20.49 -10.35 -0.78
N LEU A 169 20.29 -9.12 -1.24
CA LEU A 169 20.37 -7.94 -0.36
C LEU A 169 19.21 -7.91 0.66
N ALA A 170 18.00 -8.28 0.24
CA ALA A 170 16.86 -8.36 1.13
C ALA A 170 17.06 -9.41 2.22
N ASP A 171 17.50 -10.61 1.85
CA ASP A 171 17.80 -11.69 2.79
C ASP A 171 18.85 -11.29 3.81
N LYS A 172 19.88 -10.59 3.34
CA LYS A 172 21.01 -10.19 4.19
C LYS A 172 20.70 -9.00 5.10
N TYR A 173 19.89 -8.02 4.63
CA TYR A 173 19.80 -6.72 5.27
C TYR A 173 18.38 -6.28 5.63
N SER A 174 17.32 -6.92 5.09
CA SER A 174 15.92 -6.46 5.22
C SER A 174 14.94 -7.60 5.55
N PHE A 175 15.33 -8.52 6.41
CA PHE A 175 14.52 -9.69 6.84
C PHE A 175 13.93 -10.51 5.69
N GLY A 176 14.57 -10.53 4.52
CA GLY A 176 14.07 -11.23 3.33
C GLY A 176 12.90 -10.53 2.63
N GLU A 177 12.61 -9.27 2.97
CA GLU A 177 11.46 -8.56 2.44
C GLU A 177 11.83 -7.48 1.44
N VAL A 178 11.14 -7.49 0.28
CA VAL A 178 11.19 -6.47 -0.76
C VAL A 178 9.77 -6.02 -1.07
N ARG A 179 9.53 -4.72 -1.16
CA ARG A 179 8.22 -4.15 -1.52
C ARG A 179 8.30 -3.33 -2.79
N GLY A 180 7.28 -3.47 -3.66
CA GLY A 180 7.07 -2.57 -4.79
C GLY A 180 6.33 -1.31 -4.36
N THR A 181 6.63 -0.18 -5.02
CA THR A 181 5.94 1.09 -4.77
C THR A 181 5.14 1.53 -5.99
N HIS A 182 4.15 2.40 -5.77
CA HIS A 182 3.38 3.01 -6.86
C HIS A 182 4.21 3.97 -7.74
N HIS A 183 5.43 4.28 -7.33
CA HIS A 183 6.40 5.06 -8.12
C HIS A 183 7.31 4.17 -8.99
N GLN A 184 7.04 2.87 -9.07
CA GLN A 184 7.87 1.90 -9.81
C GLN A 184 9.30 1.79 -9.23
N TYR A 185 9.40 1.76 -7.91
CA TYR A 185 10.63 1.45 -7.17
C TYR A 185 10.49 0.14 -6.43
N LEU A 186 11.61 -0.50 -6.14
CA LEU A 186 11.70 -1.50 -5.10
C LEU A 186 12.19 -0.86 -3.79
N VAL A 187 11.77 -1.40 -2.68
CA VAL A 187 12.13 -0.89 -1.36
C VAL A 187 12.53 -2.05 -0.46
N LEU A 188 13.71 -1.92 0.16
CA LEU A 188 14.11 -2.70 1.31
C LEU A 188 13.67 -1.92 2.55
N THR A 189 12.72 -2.47 3.28
CA THR A 189 11.98 -1.70 4.29
C THR A 189 12.70 -1.58 5.62
N ASP A 190 13.63 -2.49 5.94
CA ASP A 190 14.11 -2.70 7.29
C ASP A 190 15.64 -2.89 7.33
N VAL A 191 16.37 -2.03 6.61
CA VAL A 191 17.82 -2.09 6.50
C VAL A 191 18.48 -1.53 7.77
N LYS A 192 19.34 -2.35 8.35
CA LYS A 192 20.06 -2.05 9.60
C LYS A 192 21.35 -1.28 9.32
#